data_1361828b7eafab3ff28a2d0c48c8bba6
#
_entry.id   1361828b7eafab3ff28a2d0c48c8bba6
#
_cell.length_a   1.000
_cell.length_b   1.000
_cell.length_c   1.000
_cell.angle_alpha   90.00
_cell.angle_beta   90.00
_cell.angle_gamma   90.00
#
_symmetry.space_group_name_H-M   'P 1'
#
loop_
_entity.id
_entity.type
_entity.pdbx_description
1 polymer ?
#
loop_
_entity_poly.entity_id
_entity_poly.type
_entity_poly.pdbx_seq_one_letter_code
_entity_poly.pdbx_strand_id
1 'polypeptide(L)'
;ELQLEDLRMGAALQRLLRDLDVPAAAPFAERNLSYPAAFALAARHWRLAPMQALQALMWSAVEAQVGAAMRLVPLGQTSGQRIMIEAVEAIRRCAEIAARTEDDAIGNAGAALAMASAWHEVQYSRLFRS
;
A
#
# COMPACT_ATOMS: atom_id res chain seq x y z
N GLU A 1 6.60 -12.57 5.24
CA GLU A 1 6.89 -11.84 3.99
C GLU A 1 6.11 -10.52 3.90
N LEU A 2 4.78 -10.50 4.08
CA LEU A 2 3.96 -9.29 4.00
C LEU A 2 4.45 -8.15 4.91
N GLN A 3 4.80 -8.45 6.17
CA GLN A 3 5.33 -7.45 7.09
C GLN A 3 6.68 -6.88 6.63
N LEU A 4 7.54 -7.74 6.07
CA LEU A 4 8.84 -7.31 5.58
C LEU A 4 8.70 -6.42 4.34
N GLU A 5 7.77 -6.75 3.46
CA GLU A 5 7.44 -5.94 2.29
C GLU A 5 6.91 -4.56 2.71
N ASP A 6 5.96 -4.53 3.65
CA ASP A 6 5.41 -3.29 4.20
C ASP A 6 6.49 -2.37 4.78
N LEU A 7 7.41 -2.92 5.58
CA LEU A 7 8.53 -2.17 6.15
C LEU A 7 9.52 -1.68 5.08
N ARG A 8 9.77 -2.47 4.04
CA ARG A 8 10.63 -2.05 2.92
C ARG A 8 10.01 -0.92 2.10
N MET A 9 8.72 -1.03 1.82
CA MET A 9 7.97 0.03 1.15
C MET A 9 7.92 1.30 2.00
N GLY A 10 7.70 1.17 3.30
CA GLY A 10 7.75 2.28 4.26
C GLY A 10 9.11 2.97 4.26
N ALA A 11 10.19 2.21 4.34
CA ALA A 11 11.56 2.75 4.30
C ALA A 11 11.88 3.46 2.98
N ALA A 12 11.41 2.92 1.85
CA ALA A 12 11.59 3.55 0.54
C ALA A 12 10.84 4.90 0.47
N LEU A 13 9.60 4.94 0.94
CA LEU A 13 8.82 6.17 1.00
C LEU A 13 9.43 7.19 1.97
N GLN A 14 9.91 6.77 3.15
CA GLN A 14 10.60 7.65 4.09
C GLN A 14 11.85 8.27 3.45
N ARG A 15 12.63 7.51 2.69
CA ARG A 15 13.79 8.03 1.95
C ARG A 15 13.36 9.09 0.96
N LEU A 16 12.35 8.81 0.15
CA LEU A 16 11.80 9.76 -0.81
C LEU A 16 11.33 11.05 -0.13
N LEU A 17 10.61 10.95 0.99
CA LEU A 17 10.14 12.13 1.72
C LEU A 17 11.30 12.99 2.26
N ARG A 18 12.41 12.38 2.68
CA ARG A 18 13.63 13.10 3.06
C ARG A 18 14.29 13.78 1.87
N ASP A 19 14.42 13.08 0.75
CA ASP A 19 15.01 13.60 -0.48
C ASP A 19 14.21 14.76 -1.08
N LEU A 20 12.91 14.84 -0.72
CA LEU A 20 12.00 15.94 -1.07
C LEU A 20 11.91 17.01 0.03
N ASP A 21 12.80 16.98 1.04
CA ASP A 21 12.82 17.93 2.15
C ASP A 21 11.49 18.07 2.90
N VAL A 22 10.75 16.95 3.07
CA VAL A 22 9.48 16.94 3.80
C VAL A 22 9.75 17.00 5.32
N PRO A 23 9.45 18.12 6.01
CA PRO A 23 9.83 18.29 7.43
C PRO A 23 9.16 17.28 8.36
N ALA A 24 7.95 16.82 8.01
CA ALA A 24 7.21 15.83 8.79
C ALA A 24 7.92 14.47 8.89
N ALA A 25 8.84 14.15 7.99
CA ALA A 25 9.60 12.90 7.98
C ALA A 25 10.82 12.94 8.93
N ALA A 26 11.37 14.11 9.23
CA ALA A 26 12.60 14.26 10.01
C ALA A 26 12.56 13.60 11.41
N PRO A 27 11.50 13.74 12.23
CA PRO A 27 11.43 13.12 13.55
C PRO A 27 11.40 11.58 13.52
N PHE A 28 11.17 10.99 12.35
CA PHE A 28 11.02 9.55 12.15
C PHE A 28 12.19 8.92 11.38
N ALA A 29 13.26 9.68 11.14
CA ALA A 29 14.39 9.26 10.30
C ALA A 29 15.02 7.92 10.74
N GLU A 30 15.08 7.69 12.06
CA GLU A 30 15.65 6.49 12.68
C GLU A 30 14.62 5.38 12.96
N ARG A 31 13.36 5.56 12.56
CA ARG A 31 12.30 4.59 12.81
C ARG A 31 11.95 3.82 11.54
N ASN A 32 11.76 2.51 11.70
CA ASN A 32 11.18 1.67 10.65
C ASN A 32 9.66 1.86 10.63
N LEU A 33 9.19 2.72 9.77
CA LEU A 33 7.74 2.92 9.59
C LEU A 33 7.18 1.88 8.60
N SER A 34 5.95 1.44 8.86
CA SER A 34 5.14 0.75 7.88
C SER A 34 4.81 1.69 6.69
N TYR A 35 4.46 1.12 5.55
CA TYR A 35 4.07 1.93 4.39
C TYR A 35 2.90 2.86 4.68
N PRO A 36 1.78 2.41 5.32
CA PRO A 36 0.70 3.31 5.72
C PRO A 36 1.13 4.44 6.64
N ALA A 37 2.05 4.18 7.60
CA ALA A 37 2.56 5.22 8.49
C ALA A 37 3.39 6.27 7.76
N ALA A 38 4.29 5.85 6.86
CA ALA A 38 5.06 6.77 6.02
C ALA A 38 4.14 7.56 5.06
N PHE A 39 3.10 6.91 4.52
CA PHE A 39 2.10 7.56 3.67
C PHE A 39 1.31 8.62 4.43
N ALA A 40 0.97 8.38 5.69
CA ALA A 40 0.30 9.35 6.55
C ALA A 40 1.14 10.63 6.78
N LEU A 41 2.47 10.51 6.88
CA LEU A 41 3.37 11.67 6.94
C LEU A 41 3.31 12.51 5.67
N ALA A 42 3.31 11.85 4.51
CA ALA A 42 3.15 12.51 3.21
C ALA A 42 1.79 13.21 3.11
N ALA A 43 0.71 12.50 3.44
CA ALA A 43 -0.65 13.03 3.42
C ALA A 43 -0.80 14.27 4.31
N ARG A 44 -0.21 14.23 5.52
CA ARG A 44 -0.18 15.37 6.44
C ARG A 44 0.56 16.57 5.84
N HIS A 45 1.72 16.34 5.24
CA HIS A 45 2.53 17.40 4.63
C HIS A 45 1.76 18.12 3.52
N TRP A 46 1.12 17.37 2.63
CA TRP A 46 0.30 17.92 1.53
C TRP A 46 -1.13 18.25 1.95
N ARG A 47 -1.45 18.22 3.24
CA ARG A 47 -2.75 18.62 3.82
C ARG A 47 -3.94 17.87 3.22
N LEU A 48 -3.78 16.59 2.91
CA LEU A 48 -4.89 15.75 2.52
C LEU A 48 -5.84 15.56 3.71
N ALA A 49 -7.14 15.65 3.46
CA ALA A 49 -8.13 15.26 4.47
C ALA A 49 -7.99 13.74 4.77
N PRO A 50 -8.29 13.27 6.01
CA PRO A 50 -8.13 11.86 6.38
C PRO A 50 -8.79 10.88 5.40
N MET A 51 -9.99 11.17 4.94
CA MET A 51 -10.69 10.35 3.95
C MET A 51 -9.97 10.30 2.61
N GLN A 52 -9.42 11.42 2.15
CA GLN A 52 -8.63 11.48 0.92
C GLN A 52 -7.33 10.66 1.06
N ALA A 53 -6.68 10.73 2.23
CA ALA A 53 -5.48 9.96 2.51
C ALA A 53 -5.76 8.45 2.49
N LEU A 54 -6.86 7.99 3.11
CA LEU A 54 -7.29 6.59 3.07
C LEU A 54 -7.58 6.12 1.65
N GLN A 55 -8.33 6.90 0.88
CA GLN A 55 -8.65 6.57 -0.51
C GLN A 55 -7.39 6.51 -1.38
N ALA A 56 -6.47 7.46 -1.21
CA ALA A 56 -5.21 7.50 -1.95
C ALA A 56 -4.29 6.32 -1.59
N LEU A 57 -4.22 5.93 -0.31
CA LEU A 57 -3.48 4.75 0.13
C LEU A 57 -4.06 3.48 -0.48
N MET A 58 -5.37 3.30 -0.44
CA MET A 58 -6.04 2.13 -1.04
C MET A 58 -5.89 2.11 -2.56
N TRP A 59 -5.96 3.27 -3.21
CA TRP A 59 -5.69 3.40 -4.64
C TRP A 59 -4.28 2.90 -4.97
N SER A 60 -3.25 3.35 -4.24
CA SER A 60 -1.86 2.93 -4.47
C SER A 60 -1.68 1.42 -4.30
N ALA A 61 -2.38 0.80 -3.34
CA ALA A 61 -2.35 -0.64 -3.14
C ALA A 61 -2.98 -1.39 -4.32
N VAL A 62 -4.15 -0.95 -4.80
CA VAL A 62 -4.81 -1.56 -5.97
C VAL A 62 -3.96 -1.37 -7.23
N GLU A 63 -3.41 -0.18 -7.44
CA GLU A 63 -2.54 0.12 -8.59
C GLU A 63 -1.30 -0.81 -8.61
N ALA A 64 -0.67 -1.04 -7.47
CA ALA A 64 0.45 -1.97 -7.36
C ALA A 64 0.06 -3.39 -7.75
N GLN A 65 -1.12 -3.87 -7.32
CA GLN A 65 -1.63 -5.20 -7.67
C GLN A 65 -1.98 -5.30 -9.16
N VAL A 66 -2.64 -4.29 -9.73
CA VAL A 66 -2.93 -4.24 -11.17
C VAL A 66 -1.64 -4.20 -11.98
N GLY A 67 -0.66 -3.41 -11.55
CA GLY A 67 0.66 -3.35 -12.19
C GLY A 67 1.41 -4.69 -12.13
N ALA A 68 1.29 -5.42 -11.03
CA ALA A 68 1.83 -6.77 -10.92
C ALA A 68 1.09 -7.75 -11.87
N ALA A 69 -0.24 -7.72 -11.89
CA ALA A 69 -1.05 -8.54 -12.79
C ALA A 69 -0.72 -8.29 -14.26
N MET A 70 -0.53 -7.04 -14.66
CA MET A 70 -0.14 -6.68 -16.03
C MET A 70 1.23 -7.24 -16.45
N ARG A 71 2.12 -7.50 -15.49
CA ARG A 71 3.44 -8.11 -15.76
C ARG A 71 3.40 -9.64 -15.75
N LEU A 72 2.50 -10.23 -14.97
CA LEU A 72 2.42 -11.68 -14.78
C LEU A 72 1.47 -12.37 -15.76
N VAL A 73 0.46 -11.63 -16.22
CA VAL A 73 -0.58 -12.11 -17.13
C VAL A 73 -0.57 -11.18 -18.35
N PRO A 74 -0.85 -11.65 -19.57
CA PRO A 74 -0.90 -10.80 -20.77
C PRO A 74 -2.13 -9.86 -20.74
N LEU A 75 -2.23 -9.08 -19.67
CA LEU A 75 -3.28 -8.09 -19.48
C LEU A 75 -2.87 -6.79 -20.15
N GLY A 76 -3.62 -6.38 -21.18
CA GLY A 76 -3.33 -5.13 -21.89
C GLY A 76 -3.51 -3.88 -21.02
N GLN A 77 -2.82 -2.79 -21.37
CA GLN A 77 -2.87 -1.51 -20.65
C GLN A 77 -4.30 -1.01 -20.44
N THR A 78 -5.15 -1.08 -21.45
CA THR A 78 -6.56 -0.67 -21.37
C THR A 78 -7.35 -1.50 -20.37
N SER A 79 -7.07 -2.81 -20.28
CA SER A 79 -7.72 -3.68 -19.31
C SER A 79 -7.30 -3.34 -17.88
N GLY A 80 -6.02 -3.05 -17.65
CA GLY A 80 -5.55 -2.55 -16.36
C GLY A 80 -6.25 -1.26 -15.94
N GLN A 81 -6.40 -0.30 -16.85
CA GLN A 81 -7.10 0.95 -16.58
C GLN A 81 -8.60 0.75 -16.28
N ARG A 82 -9.25 -0.19 -16.96
CA ARG A 82 -10.66 -0.53 -16.66
C ARG A 82 -10.81 -1.09 -15.24
N ILE A 83 -9.92 -1.98 -14.82
CA ILE A 83 -9.92 -2.52 -13.45
C ILE A 83 -9.75 -1.37 -12.43
N MET A 84 -8.84 -0.43 -12.68
CA MET A 84 -8.66 0.73 -11.80
C MET A 84 -9.93 1.58 -11.70
N ILE A 85 -10.61 1.83 -12.82
CA ILE A 85 -11.87 2.60 -12.83
C ILE A 85 -12.97 1.85 -12.05
N GLU A 86 -13.10 0.56 -12.24
CA GLU A 86 -14.09 -0.28 -11.53
C GLU A 86 -13.79 -0.36 -10.01
N ALA A 87 -12.52 -0.27 -9.61
CA ALA A 87 -12.12 -0.30 -8.21
C ALA A 87 -12.51 0.97 -7.43
N VAL A 88 -12.77 2.11 -8.09
CA VAL A 88 -13.05 3.41 -7.43
C VAL A 88 -14.15 3.31 -6.38
N GLU A 89 -15.28 2.69 -6.72
CA GLU A 89 -16.40 2.58 -5.79
C GLU A 89 -16.11 1.63 -4.62
N ALA A 90 -15.35 0.56 -4.86
CA ALA A 90 -14.89 -0.35 -3.81
C ALA A 90 -13.91 0.38 -2.86
N ILE A 91 -12.97 1.15 -3.39
CA ILE A 91 -12.03 1.97 -2.62
C ILE A 91 -12.79 2.96 -1.73
N ARG A 92 -13.79 3.65 -2.27
CA ARG A 92 -14.60 4.60 -1.52
C ARG A 92 -15.28 3.92 -0.32
N ARG A 93 -15.96 2.79 -0.55
CA ARG A 93 -16.63 2.03 0.52
C ARG A 93 -15.64 1.50 1.56
N CYS A 94 -14.51 0.94 1.13
CA CYS A 94 -13.49 0.43 2.04
C CYS A 94 -12.89 1.56 2.90
N ALA A 95 -12.66 2.74 2.34
CA ALA A 95 -12.17 3.90 3.08
C ALA A 95 -13.17 4.37 4.15
N GLU A 96 -14.47 4.35 3.84
CA GLU A 96 -15.52 4.66 4.83
C GLU A 96 -15.57 3.64 5.97
N ILE A 97 -15.38 2.36 5.67
CA ILE A 97 -15.29 1.30 6.69
C ILE A 97 -14.05 1.51 7.54
N ALA A 98 -12.89 1.69 6.91
CA ALA A 98 -11.61 1.89 7.61
C ALA A 98 -11.63 3.11 8.54
N ALA A 99 -12.28 4.21 8.12
CA ALA A 99 -12.41 5.42 8.94
C ALA A 99 -13.24 5.22 10.22
N ARG A 100 -14.03 4.15 10.31
CA ARG A 100 -14.89 3.81 11.47
C ARG A 100 -14.37 2.59 12.23
N THR A 101 -13.29 1.97 11.76
CA THR A 101 -12.71 0.78 12.39
C THR A 101 -11.93 1.23 13.63
N GLU A 102 -12.28 0.69 14.77
CA GLU A 102 -11.56 0.93 16.03
C GLU A 102 -10.17 0.28 15.99
N ASP A 103 -9.22 0.84 16.72
CA ASP A 103 -7.81 0.42 16.67
C ASP A 103 -7.60 -1.06 17.01
N ASP A 104 -8.38 -1.60 17.95
CA ASP A 104 -8.34 -3.01 18.35
C ASP A 104 -8.99 -3.96 17.33
N ALA A 105 -9.80 -3.42 16.41
CA ALA A 105 -10.42 -4.16 15.31
C ALA A 105 -9.58 -4.13 14.01
N ILE A 106 -8.47 -3.40 14.00
CA ILE A 106 -7.56 -3.37 12.86
C ILE A 106 -6.83 -4.72 12.77
N GLY A 107 -7.09 -5.46 11.71
CA GLY A 107 -6.47 -6.76 11.51
C GLY A 107 -6.56 -7.25 10.06
N ASN A 108 -5.80 -8.29 9.76
CA ASN A 108 -5.83 -8.93 8.46
C ASN A 108 -6.80 -10.12 8.49
N ALA A 109 -7.96 -9.96 7.86
CA ALA A 109 -8.91 -11.05 7.63
C ALA A 109 -8.64 -11.82 6.33
N GLY A 110 -7.60 -11.47 5.59
CA GLY A 110 -7.25 -12.06 4.29
C GLY A 110 -6.52 -13.41 4.42
N ALA A 111 -7.17 -14.45 4.97
CA ALA A 111 -6.55 -15.78 5.15
C ALA A 111 -5.94 -16.32 3.85
N ALA A 112 -6.60 -16.15 2.71
CA ALA A 112 -6.09 -16.57 1.41
C ALA A 112 -4.81 -15.83 1.01
N LEU A 113 -4.71 -14.53 1.28
CA LEU A 113 -3.50 -13.75 1.03
C LEU A 113 -2.36 -14.19 1.95
N ALA A 114 -2.63 -14.42 3.23
CA ALA A 114 -1.64 -14.92 4.18
C ALA A 114 -1.10 -16.30 3.78
N MET A 115 -1.97 -17.21 3.33
CA MET A 115 -1.57 -18.53 2.81
C MET A 115 -0.74 -18.39 1.54
N ALA A 116 -1.16 -17.55 0.59
CA ALA A 116 -0.42 -17.32 -0.64
C ALA A 116 0.98 -16.74 -0.36
N SER A 117 1.09 -15.81 0.60
CA SER A 117 2.36 -15.25 1.05
C SER A 117 3.28 -16.31 1.67
N ALA A 118 2.72 -17.17 2.52
CA ALA A 118 3.49 -18.28 3.12
C ALA A 118 4.00 -19.26 2.06
N TRP A 119 3.18 -19.61 1.06
CA TRP A 119 3.60 -20.46 -0.05
C TRP A 119 4.68 -19.81 -0.91
N HIS A 120 4.57 -18.49 -1.14
CA HIS A 120 5.56 -17.74 -1.90
C HIS A 120 6.94 -17.74 -1.21
N GLU A 121 7.00 -17.77 0.12
CA GLU A 121 8.26 -17.81 0.87
C GLU A 121 9.12 -19.06 0.56
N VAL A 122 8.48 -20.18 0.24
CA VAL A 122 9.15 -21.45 -0.05
C VAL A 122 9.32 -21.74 -1.54
N GLN A 123 8.89 -20.84 -2.43
CA GLN A 123 9.05 -21.00 -3.86
C GLN A 123 10.51 -20.90 -4.28
N TYR A 124 10.94 -21.79 -5.16
CA TYR A 124 12.30 -21.82 -5.73
C TYR A 124 12.58 -20.60 -6.62
N SER A 125 11.58 -20.18 -7.40
CA SER A 125 11.67 -19.00 -8.27
C SER A 125 10.66 -17.95 -7.80
N ARG A 126 11.12 -16.75 -7.54
CA ARG A 126 10.30 -15.64 -7.08
C ARG A 126 10.42 -14.48 -8.06
N LEU A 127 9.28 -13.94 -8.50
CA LEU A 127 9.21 -12.69 -9.22
C LEU A 127 9.28 -11.54 -8.22
N PHE A 128 9.96 -10.47 -8.57
CA PHE A 128 10.13 -9.25 -7.75
C PHE A 128 10.95 -9.43 -6.45
N ARG A 129 11.83 -10.41 -6.40
CA ARG A 129 12.81 -10.47 -5.33
C ARG A 129 13.92 -9.45 -5.63
N SER A 130 13.97 -8.40 -4.84
CA SER A 130 15.12 -7.50 -4.74
C SER A 130 16.03 -7.91 -3.59
#